data_213a8b169e97520ccc8141c28eaf593e
#
_entry.id   213a8b169e97520ccc8141c28eaf593e
#
_cell.length_a   1.000
_cell.length_b   1.000
_cell.length_c   1.000
_cell.angle_alpha   90.00
_cell.angle_beta   90.00
_cell.angle_gamma   90.00
#
_symmetry.space_group_name_H-M   'P 1'
#
loop_
_entity.id
_entity.type
_entity.pdbx_description
1 polymer ?
#
loop_
_entity_poly.entity_id
_entity_poly.type
_entity_poly.pdbx_seq_one_letter_code
_entity_poly.pdbx_strand_id
1 'polypeptide(L)'
;MKLAFVNTADIRDARKYSGTPFYMTKGFENHGVEFSAITQLKNQLPWQFKVKRLLGKISGLQESSRFNIHAAQNYAQQVSGQLQNLTVNAILAHIANPIAYLDCQQPIVLWTDALYAGLLGFIDNFSAHSAATVEHANTLTQAALSRVKLAIFSSDWAARSALELYGVSKEKVKVVPFGANFECSHTLFDVRALLRLRSPKLVKLLFLGKEWQRKGGDIVFKVAEALHKAGQPVCVDFVGCMPPQGVTVPDYINCHGFISKHDPIGLTKLSQLMREAHFLFVPSRAEAFGIVFCEANAFGLPCLTSPVGGIGTIIKDDINGMKFALDSDVDSYCDYIMGLMQNYSRYEELALSAFNEYQTRLNWQTSTGVVKQLIAEL
;
A
#
# COMPACT_ATOMS: atom_id res chain seq x y z
N MET A 1 2.80 -15.42 22.42
CA MET A 1 2.91 -16.01 21.06
C MET A 1 4.24 -15.58 20.49
N LYS A 2 4.97 -16.50 19.90
CA LYS A 2 6.26 -16.21 19.25
C LYS A 2 6.17 -16.59 17.76
N LEU A 3 6.52 -15.69 16.84
CA LEU A 3 6.45 -15.90 15.41
C LEU A 3 7.85 -15.80 14.76
N ALA A 4 8.10 -16.61 13.72
CA ALA A 4 9.22 -16.35 12.82
C ALA A 4 8.74 -15.43 11.70
N PHE A 5 9.29 -14.22 11.58
CA PHE A 5 8.97 -13.36 10.43
C PHE A 5 9.98 -13.57 9.33
N VAL A 6 9.52 -14.15 8.23
CA VAL A 6 10.36 -14.49 7.06
C VAL A 6 10.21 -13.43 5.97
N ASN A 7 11.32 -12.78 5.60
CA ASN A 7 11.36 -11.80 4.52
C ASN A 7 12.75 -11.77 3.87
N THR A 8 12.85 -11.40 2.59
CA THR A 8 14.13 -11.23 1.90
C THR A 8 14.87 -9.95 2.31
N ALA A 9 14.15 -8.91 2.76
CA ALA A 9 14.72 -7.68 3.28
C ALA A 9 14.60 -7.63 4.80
N ASP A 10 15.37 -6.74 5.43
CA ASP A 10 15.25 -6.46 6.85
C ASP A 10 13.88 -5.86 7.18
N ILE A 11 13.12 -6.53 8.05
CA ILE A 11 11.80 -6.07 8.50
C ILE A 11 11.87 -4.88 9.46
N ARG A 12 13.05 -4.56 9.99
CA ARG A 12 13.30 -3.39 10.82
C ARG A 12 13.70 -2.15 10.02
N ASP A 13 13.94 -2.28 8.72
CA ASP A 13 14.17 -1.14 7.83
C ASP A 13 12.86 -0.61 7.26
N ALA A 14 12.34 0.47 7.85
CA ALA A 14 11.10 1.12 7.41
C ALA A 14 11.13 1.63 5.95
N ARG A 15 12.30 1.72 5.30
CA ARG A 15 12.44 2.11 3.89
C ARG A 15 12.07 0.98 2.93
N LYS A 16 12.05 -0.28 3.39
CA LYS A 16 11.74 -1.46 2.58
C LYS A 16 10.23 -1.69 2.49
N TYR A 17 9.75 -2.03 1.29
CA TYR A 17 8.32 -2.31 1.05
C TYR A 17 7.39 -1.19 1.58
N SER A 18 7.79 0.07 1.37
CA SER A 18 7.07 1.27 1.86
C SER A 18 6.88 1.32 3.39
N GLY A 19 7.62 0.49 4.14
CA GLY A 19 7.55 0.37 5.60
C GLY A 19 6.57 -0.70 6.10
N THR A 20 5.86 -1.39 5.23
CA THR A 20 4.81 -2.34 5.63
C THR A 20 5.30 -3.42 6.61
N PRO A 21 6.41 -4.17 6.36
CA PRO A 21 6.90 -5.16 7.33
C PRO A 21 7.31 -4.55 8.67
N PHE A 22 7.87 -3.33 8.66
CA PHE A 22 8.28 -2.62 9.87
C PHE A 22 7.08 -2.29 10.77
N TYR A 23 6.05 -1.65 10.21
CA TYR A 23 4.85 -1.28 10.98
C TYR A 23 4.00 -2.49 11.34
N MET A 24 3.97 -3.53 10.50
CA MET A 24 3.36 -4.82 10.79
C MET A 24 4.02 -5.45 12.05
N THR A 25 5.34 -5.52 12.09
CA THR A 25 6.09 -6.04 13.25
C THR A 25 5.76 -5.25 14.51
N LYS A 26 5.83 -3.91 14.43
CA LYS A 26 5.52 -3.02 15.54
C LYS A 26 4.08 -3.18 16.07
N GLY A 27 3.11 -3.33 15.16
CA GLY A 27 1.72 -3.59 15.53
C GLY A 27 1.54 -4.89 16.30
N PHE A 28 2.20 -5.97 15.90
CA PHE A 28 2.18 -7.23 16.64
C PHE A 28 2.91 -7.15 17.98
N GLU A 29 4.05 -6.46 18.07
CA GLU A 29 4.79 -6.25 19.31
C GLU A 29 3.92 -5.52 20.35
N ASN A 30 3.09 -4.56 19.94
CA ASN A 30 2.10 -3.90 20.79
C ASN A 30 1.04 -4.87 21.35
N HIS A 31 0.85 -6.03 20.74
CA HIS A 31 0.00 -7.12 21.25
C HIS A 31 0.76 -8.19 22.02
N GLY A 32 2.03 -7.95 22.39
CA GLY A 32 2.86 -8.90 23.12
C GLY A 32 3.29 -10.11 22.31
N VAL A 33 3.36 -9.99 20.96
CA VAL A 33 3.92 -11.01 20.08
C VAL A 33 5.43 -10.82 19.99
N GLU A 34 6.18 -11.89 20.23
CA GLU A 34 7.63 -11.91 20.07
C GLU A 34 7.99 -12.37 18.66
N PHE A 35 9.01 -11.74 18.05
CA PHE A 35 9.50 -12.12 16.75
C PHE A 35 10.92 -12.68 16.76
N SER A 36 11.10 -13.79 16.02
CA SER A 36 12.39 -14.21 15.49
C SER A 36 12.46 -13.79 14.02
N ALA A 37 13.28 -12.77 13.71
CA ALA A 37 13.43 -12.27 12.35
C ALA A 37 14.34 -13.19 11.53
N ILE A 38 13.81 -13.79 10.46
CA ILE A 38 14.56 -14.54 9.45
C ILE A 38 14.58 -13.68 8.19
N THR A 39 15.59 -12.83 8.06
CA THR A 39 15.65 -11.75 7.09
C THR A 39 17.00 -11.66 6.40
N GLN A 40 17.16 -10.73 5.45
CA GLN A 40 18.39 -10.50 4.72
C GLN A 40 18.90 -11.77 4.01
N LEU A 41 17.97 -12.57 3.48
CA LEU A 41 18.27 -13.82 2.78
C LEU A 41 19.13 -13.55 1.55
N LYS A 42 20.24 -14.30 1.43
CA LYS A 42 21.21 -14.11 0.35
C LYS A 42 20.70 -14.74 -0.94
N ASN A 43 20.65 -13.97 -2.00
CA ASN A 43 20.29 -14.44 -3.32
C ASN A 43 21.56 -14.99 -4.04
N GLN A 44 21.71 -16.32 -4.03
CA GLN A 44 22.79 -17.01 -4.74
C GLN A 44 22.28 -17.48 -6.10
N LEU A 45 22.48 -16.66 -7.13
CA LEU A 45 22.08 -17.01 -8.50
C LEU A 45 23.25 -17.57 -9.30
N PRO A 46 23.00 -18.60 -10.14
CA PRO A 46 23.98 -19.08 -11.11
C PRO A 46 24.50 -17.96 -12.02
N TRP A 47 25.74 -18.02 -12.42
CA TRP A 47 26.36 -17.00 -13.28
C TRP A 47 25.62 -16.82 -14.61
N GLN A 48 25.05 -17.91 -15.16
CA GLN A 48 24.25 -17.92 -16.39
C GLN A 48 23.04 -16.94 -16.30
N PHE A 49 22.42 -16.78 -15.11
CA PHE A 49 21.34 -15.83 -14.90
C PHE A 49 21.83 -14.38 -15.02
N LYS A 50 23.06 -14.10 -14.57
CA LYS A 50 23.65 -12.75 -14.71
C LYS A 50 23.84 -12.39 -16.19
N VAL A 51 24.25 -13.36 -17.03
CA VAL A 51 24.40 -13.18 -18.48
C VAL A 51 23.01 -12.95 -19.14
N LYS A 52 22.01 -13.80 -18.84
CA LYS A 52 20.65 -13.63 -19.37
C LYS A 52 20.07 -12.26 -19.01
N ARG A 53 20.28 -11.80 -17.77
CA ARG A 53 19.81 -10.46 -17.32
C ARG A 53 20.48 -9.32 -18.09
N LEU A 54 21.76 -9.48 -18.46
CA LEU A 54 22.47 -8.48 -19.26
C LEU A 54 21.89 -8.41 -20.70
N LEU A 55 21.67 -9.57 -21.31
CA LEU A 55 21.08 -9.68 -22.65
C LEU A 55 19.62 -9.17 -22.68
N GLY A 56 18.84 -9.47 -21.64
CA GLY A 56 17.45 -9.00 -21.49
C GLY A 56 17.33 -7.47 -21.45
N LYS A 57 18.32 -6.79 -20.88
CA LYS A 57 18.37 -5.32 -20.90
C LYS A 57 18.50 -4.73 -22.31
N ILE A 58 19.18 -5.44 -23.20
CA ILE A 58 19.39 -5.03 -24.60
C ILE A 58 18.10 -5.23 -25.42
N SER A 59 17.33 -6.29 -25.11
CA SER A 59 16.06 -6.61 -25.81
C SER A 59 14.83 -5.92 -25.24
N GLY A 60 14.99 -5.08 -24.19
CA GLY A 60 13.87 -4.41 -23.52
C GLY A 60 13.02 -5.30 -22.61
N LEU A 61 13.33 -6.61 -22.51
CA LEU A 61 12.66 -7.55 -21.63
C LEU A 61 13.39 -7.63 -20.28
N GLN A 62 12.64 -7.55 -19.18
CA GLN A 62 13.22 -7.54 -17.85
C GLN A 62 13.26 -8.95 -17.24
N GLU A 63 14.48 -9.48 -17.02
CA GLU A 63 14.70 -10.67 -16.21
C GLU A 63 14.78 -10.29 -14.73
N SER A 64 13.86 -10.79 -13.94
CA SER A 64 13.80 -10.46 -12.51
C SER A 64 14.45 -11.55 -11.65
N SER A 65 15.52 -11.19 -10.95
CA SER A 65 16.14 -12.08 -9.95
C SER A 65 15.20 -12.39 -8.78
N ARG A 66 14.22 -11.56 -8.55
CA ARG A 66 13.21 -11.73 -7.48
C ARG A 66 12.35 -12.96 -7.73
N PHE A 67 12.01 -13.25 -8.98
CA PHE A 67 11.12 -14.37 -9.36
C PHE A 67 11.88 -15.56 -9.94
N ASN A 68 13.09 -15.82 -9.45
CA ASN A 68 13.91 -16.95 -9.89
C ASN A 68 13.70 -18.17 -8.97
N ILE A 69 13.39 -19.33 -9.54
CA ILE A 69 13.11 -20.56 -8.80
C ILE A 69 14.31 -21.01 -7.94
N HIS A 70 15.53 -20.95 -8.49
CA HIS A 70 16.73 -21.31 -7.72
C HIS A 70 16.97 -20.37 -6.54
N ALA A 71 16.68 -19.07 -6.71
CA ALA A 71 16.75 -18.12 -5.60
C ALA A 71 15.75 -18.49 -4.50
N ALA A 72 14.52 -18.84 -4.86
CA ALA A 72 13.48 -19.21 -3.89
C ALA A 72 13.82 -20.53 -3.16
N GLN A 73 14.38 -21.52 -3.85
CA GLN A 73 14.88 -22.76 -3.24
C GLN A 73 16.03 -22.47 -2.25
N ASN A 74 16.95 -21.60 -2.63
CA ASN A 74 18.03 -21.18 -1.75
C ASN A 74 17.53 -20.39 -0.53
N TYR A 75 16.52 -19.53 -0.69
CA TYR A 75 15.88 -18.88 0.44
C TYR A 75 15.24 -19.89 1.38
N ALA A 76 14.51 -20.87 0.86
CA ALA A 76 13.88 -21.91 1.68
C ALA A 76 14.91 -22.70 2.51
N GLN A 77 16.08 -23.06 1.92
CA GLN A 77 17.17 -23.71 2.65
C GLN A 77 17.70 -22.83 3.79
N GLN A 78 17.94 -21.53 3.54
CA GLN A 78 18.39 -20.61 4.57
C GLN A 78 17.37 -20.46 5.70
N VAL A 79 16.07 -20.40 5.36
CA VAL A 79 14.97 -20.31 6.34
C VAL A 79 14.89 -21.60 7.15
N SER A 80 14.90 -22.79 6.51
CA SER A 80 14.86 -24.09 7.20
C SER A 80 16.02 -24.24 8.18
N GLY A 81 17.25 -23.87 7.76
CA GLY A 81 18.42 -23.95 8.64
C GLY A 81 18.32 -23.06 9.87
N GLN A 82 17.72 -21.84 9.76
CA GLN A 82 17.52 -20.95 10.90
C GLN A 82 16.37 -21.43 11.80
N LEU A 83 15.30 -22.00 11.22
CA LEU A 83 14.14 -22.51 11.97
C LEU A 83 14.50 -23.69 12.90
N GLN A 84 15.49 -24.52 12.57
CA GLN A 84 15.92 -25.63 13.40
C GLN A 84 16.32 -25.20 14.82
N ASN A 85 16.79 -23.97 14.99
CA ASN A 85 17.23 -23.42 16.26
C ASN A 85 16.17 -22.51 16.93
N LEU A 86 14.93 -22.50 16.42
CA LEU A 86 13.89 -21.62 16.88
C LEU A 86 12.65 -22.40 17.32
N THR A 87 12.11 -22.05 18.49
CA THR A 87 10.79 -22.49 18.92
C THR A 87 9.80 -21.37 18.66
N VAL A 88 8.93 -21.55 17.65
CA VAL A 88 7.92 -20.56 17.24
C VAL A 88 6.58 -21.23 17.01
N ASN A 89 5.50 -20.48 17.22
CA ASN A 89 4.12 -20.97 17.04
C ASN A 89 3.72 -21.02 15.57
N ALA A 90 4.18 -20.05 14.77
CA ALA A 90 3.88 -19.96 13.35
C ALA A 90 4.96 -19.15 12.60
N ILE A 91 4.96 -19.27 11.28
CA ILE A 91 5.78 -18.48 10.36
C ILE A 91 4.87 -17.42 9.73
N LEU A 92 5.25 -16.14 9.85
CA LEU A 92 4.63 -15.03 9.15
C LEU A 92 5.50 -14.62 7.96
N ALA A 93 4.92 -14.52 6.78
CA ALA A 93 5.57 -14.00 5.59
C ALA A 93 4.75 -12.86 4.97
N HIS A 94 5.45 -11.83 4.48
CA HIS A 94 4.83 -10.72 3.73
C HIS A 94 4.90 -10.94 2.21
N ILE A 95 5.83 -11.77 1.74
CA ILE A 95 6.05 -12.10 0.33
C ILE A 95 6.13 -13.60 0.13
N ALA A 96 5.72 -14.09 -1.03
CA ALA A 96 5.62 -15.51 -1.35
C ALA A 96 6.98 -16.22 -1.52
N ASN A 97 7.97 -15.53 -2.09
CA ASN A 97 9.22 -16.17 -2.58
C ASN A 97 9.99 -16.99 -1.53
N PRO A 98 10.25 -16.49 -0.29
CA PRO A 98 11.06 -17.24 0.67
C PRO A 98 10.34 -18.44 1.26
N ILE A 99 9.02 -18.56 1.09
CA ILE A 99 8.21 -19.67 1.59
C ILE A 99 7.75 -20.63 0.50
N ALA A 100 8.03 -20.33 -0.79
CA ALA A 100 7.56 -21.13 -1.92
C ALA A 100 8.00 -22.60 -1.88
N TYR A 101 9.20 -22.87 -1.39
CA TYR A 101 9.77 -24.22 -1.25
C TYR A 101 10.13 -24.57 0.19
N LEU A 102 9.62 -23.80 1.15
CA LEU A 102 9.90 -24.04 2.56
C LEU A 102 9.22 -25.32 3.03
N ASP A 103 10.02 -26.26 3.56
CA ASP A 103 9.56 -27.43 4.25
C ASP A 103 9.77 -27.24 5.76
N CYS A 104 8.67 -27.24 6.53
CA CYS A 104 8.66 -27.02 7.97
C CYS A 104 7.38 -27.57 8.59
N GLN A 105 7.42 -27.80 9.90
CA GLN A 105 6.26 -28.29 10.65
C GLN A 105 5.33 -27.15 11.12
N GLN A 106 5.86 -25.94 11.28
CA GLN A 106 5.10 -24.81 11.75
C GLN A 106 4.08 -24.34 10.69
N PRO A 107 2.87 -23.90 11.08
CA PRO A 107 1.93 -23.33 10.16
C PRO A 107 2.50 -22.04 9.54
N ILE A 108 2.36 -21.91 8.22
CA ILE A 108 2.80 -20.74 7.46
C ILE A 108 1.59 -19.83 7.22
N VAL A 109 1.75 -18.55 7.54
CA VAL A 109 0.78 -17.48 7.30
C VAL A 109 1.41 -16.48 6.33
N LEU A 110 0.73 -16.26 5.21
CA LEU A 110 1.08 -15.19 4.26
C LEU A 110 0.14 -14.02 4.48
N TRP A 111 0.67 -12.81 4.68
CA TRP A 111 -0.12 -11.58 4.72
C TRP A 111 0.45 -10.54 3.74
N THR A 112 -0.22 -10.36 2.60
CA THR A 112 0.28 -9.60 1.45
C THR A 112 -0.80 -8.71 0.83
N ASP A 113 -0.37 -7.72 0.03
CA ASP A 113 -1.24 -6.77 -0.68
C ASP A 113 -1.55 -7.18 -2.12
N ALA A 114 -0.78 -8.08 -2.70
CA ALA A 114 -1.00 -8.53 -4.07
C ALA A 114 -0.32 -9.88 -4.35
N LEU A 115 -0.84 -10.58 -5.33
CA LEU A 115 -0.24 -11.75 -5.95
C LEU A 115 0.20 -11.42 -7.38
N TYR A 116 1.22 -12.14 -7.87
CA TYR A 116 1.88 -11.79 -9.13
C TYR A 116 0.91 -11.72 -10.33
N ALA A 117 0.05 -12.71 -10.51
CA ALA A 117 -0.90 -12.74 -11.63
C ALA A 117 -1.87 -11.53 -11.61
N GLY A 118 -2.29 -11.06 -10.44
CA GLY A 118 -3.14 -9.89 -10.30
C GLY A 118 -2.44 -8.57 -10.65
N LEU A 119 -1.11 -8.55 -10.67
CA LEU A 119 -0.31 -7.36 -11.03
C LEU A 119 -0.01 -7.27 -12.54
N LEU A 120 -0.11 -8.40 -13.27
CA LEU A 120 0.12 -8.45 -14.71
C LEU A 120 -0.97 -7.66 -15.46
N GLY A 121 -0.56 -6.78 -16.38
CA GLY A 121 -1.46 -5.90 -17.12
C GLY A 121 -2.12 -4.79 -16.28
N PHE A 122 -1.88 -4.82 -14.94
CA PHE A 122 -2.43 -3.84 -14.02
C PHE A 122 -1.39 -2.80 -13.57
N ILE A 123 -0.14 -3.22 -13.36
CA ILE A 123 0.98 -2.33 -13.04
C ILE A 123 2.09 -2.53 -14.06
N ASP A 124 2.45 -1.49 -14.81
CA ASP A 124 3.35 -1.52 -15.97
C ASP A 124 4.69 -2.23 -15.70
N ASN A 125 5.28 -2.01 -14.53
CA ASN A 125 6.55 -2.63 -14.15
C ASN A 125 6.51 -4.17 -14.15
N PHE A 126 5.35 -4.78 -13.95
CA PHE A 126 5.17 -6.24 -14.00
C PHE A 126 4.90 -6.72 -15.42
N SER A 127 4.28 -5.88 -16.25
CA SER A 127 3.98 -6.20 -17.64
C SER A 127 5.22 -6.21 -18.54
N ALA A 128 6.32 -5.58 -18.12
CA ALA A 128 7.60 -5.57 -18.84
C ALA A 128 8.47 -6.82 -18.59
N HIS A 129 8.01 -7.78 -17.79
CA HIS A 129 8.76 -9.00 -17.50
C HIS A 129 8.78 -9.96 -18.71
N SER A 130 9.89 -10.72 -18.89
CA SER A 130 9.97 -11.79 -19.86
C SER A 130 8.95 -12.92 -19.57
N ALA A 131 8.54 -13.68 -20.60
CA ALA A 131 7.63 -14.82 -20.42
C ALA A 131 8.17 -15.83 -19.40
N ALA A 132 9.47 -16.10 -19.40
CA ALA A 132 10.10 -16.96 -18.41
C ALA A 132 10.01 -16.40 -16.98
N THR A 133 10.15 -15.07 -16.79
CA THR A 133 9.95 -14.43 -15.49
C THR A 133 8.51 -14.53 -15.03
N VAL A 134 7.55 -14.36 -15.93
CA VAL A 134 6.11 -14.51 -15.67
C VAL A 134 5.77 -15.94 -15.21
N GLU A 135 6.25 -16.93 -15.94
CA GLU A 135 6.06 -18.35 -15.61
C GLU A 135 6.64 -18.70 -14.24
N HIS A 136 7.91 -18.33 -14.00
CA HIS A 136 8.58 -18.56 -12.72
C HIS A 136 7.83 -17.87 -11.56
N ALA A 137 7.40 -16.64 -11.75
CA ALA A 137 6.71 -15.89 -10.70
C ALA A 137 5.36 -16.52 -10.33
N ASN A 138 4.60 -16.99 -11.33
CA ASN A 138 3.34 -17.71 -11.09
C ASN A 138 3.60 -19.07 -10.40
N THR A 139 4.60 -19.83 -10.85
CA THR A 139 5.00 -21.08 -10.23
C THR A 139 5.38 -20.88 -8.75
N LEU A 140 6.18 -19.86 -8.44
CA LEU A 140 6.58 -19.54 -7.08
C LEU A 140 5.38 -19.13 -6.21
N THR A 141 4.49 -18.30 -6.76
CA THR A 141 3.28 -17.88 -6.06
C THR A 141 2.37 -19.06 -5.75
N GLN A 142 2.13 -19.93 -6.74
CA GLN A 142 1.34 -21.17 -6.56
C GLN A 142 1.97 -22.10 -5.51
N ALA A 143 3.30 -22.29 -5.58
CA ALA A 143 4.02 -23.11 -4.62
C ALA A 143 3.95 -22.57 -3.20
N ALA A 144 4.01 -21.26 -3.02
CA ALA A 144 3.82 -20.62 -1.71
C ALA A 144 2.39 -20.82 -1.20
N LEU A 145 1.38 -20.54 -2.03
CA LEU A 145 -0.04 -20.65 -1.66
C LEU A 145 -0.46 -22.08 -1.33
N SER A 146 0.15 -23.10 -1.94
CA SER A 146 -0.10 -24.50 -1.57
C SER A 146 0.40 -24.86 -0.16
N ARG A 147 1.45 -24.17 0.31
CA ARG A 147 2.10 -24.42 1.62
C ARG A 147 1.47 -23.65 2.76
N VAL A 148 0.87 -22.48 2.48
CA VAL A 148 0.30 -21.67 3.57
C VAL A 148 -0.92 -22.34 4.17
N LYS A 149 -1.00 -22.30 5.49
CA LYS A 149 -2.19 -22.70 6.25
C LYS A 149 -3.25 -21.60 6.19
N LEU A 150 -2.81 -20.34 6.18
CA LEU A 150 -3.65 -19.15 6.14
C LEU A 150 -3.06 -18.11 5.18
N ALA A 151 -3.86 -17.67 4.21
CA ALA A 151 -3.54 -16.61 3.27
C ALA A 151 -4.37 -15.37 3.59
N ILE A 152 -3.73 -14.32 4.09
CA ILE A 152 -4.37 -13.07 4.44
C ILE A 152 -4.01 -12.02 3.38
N PHE A 153 -5.01 -11.31 2.91
CA PHE A 153 -4.85 -10.27 1.91
C PHE A 153 -5.28 -8.92 2.49
N SER A 154 -4.57 -7.86 2.12
CA SER A 154 -4.91 -6.51 2.57
C SER A 154 -6.19 -5.97 1.93
N SER A 155 -6.69 -6.61 0.87
CA SER A 155 -7.87 -6.16 0.13
C SER A 155 -8.65 -7.33 -0.49
N ASP A 156 -9.94 -7.07 -0.77
CA ASP A 156 -10.81 -8.00 -1.50
C ASP A 156 -10.29 -8.27 -2.92
N TRP A 157 -9.68 -7.27 -3.57
CA TRP A 157 -9.05 -7.42 -4.88
C TRP A 157 -7.90 -8.43 -4.85
N ALA A 158 -7.03 -8.34 -3.85
CA ALA A 158 -5.91 -9.28 -3.72
C ALA A 158 -6.41 -10.69 -3.32
N ALA A 159 -7.42 -10.79 -2.46
CA ALA A 159 -8.05 -12.05 -2.09
C ALA A 159 -8.72 -12.72 -3.30
N ARG A 160 -9.42 -11.95 -4.13
CA ARG A 160 -10.04 -12.43 -5.38
C ARG A 160 -9.00 -13.00 -6.32
N SER A 161 -7.83 -12.36 -6.45
CA SER A 161 -6.72 -12.89 -7.26
C SER A 161 -6.26 -14.27 -6.77
N ALA A 162 -6.25 -14.54 -5.45
CA ALA A 162 -5.92 -15.86 -4.91
C ALA A 162 -6.97 -16.91 -5.26
N LEU A 163 -8.25 -16.57 -5.17
CA LEU A 163 -9.35 -17.48 -5.45
C LEU A 163 -9.46 -17.80 -6.94
N GLU A 164 -9.46 -16.78 -7.79
CA GLU A 164 -9.77 -16.91 -9.21
C GLU A 164 -8.56 -17.30 -10.06
N LEU A 165 -7.36 -16.77 -9.74
CA LEU A 165 -6.16 -16.96 -10.58
C LEU A 165 -5.26 -18.11 -10.07
N TYR A 166 -5.36 -18.45 -8.79
CA TYR A 166 -4.53 -19.51 -8.19
C TYR A 166 -5.33 -20.65 -7.56
N GLY A 167 -6.66 -20.60 -7.57
CA GLY A 167 -7.52 -21.68 -7.08
C GLY A 167 -7.36 -21.97 -5.58
N VAL A 168 -7.00 -20.98 -4.78
CA VAL A 168 -6.86 -21.15 -3.32
C VAL A 168 -8.25 -21.38 -2.71
N SER A 169 -8.36 -22.35 -1.80
CA SER A 169 -9.64 -22.64 -1.15
C SER A 169 -10.08 -21.45 -0.26
N LYS A 170 -11.39 -21.15 -0.29
CA LYS A 170 -11.98 -19.99 0.40
C LYS A 170 -11.73 -20.00 1.92
N GLU A 171 -11.65 -21.18 2.50
CA GLU A 171 -11.42 -21.37 3.94
C GLU A 171 -10.08 -20.83 4.39
N LYS A 172 -9.06 -20.91 3.52
CA LYS A 172 -7.71 -20.40 3.78
C LYS A 172 -7.59 -18.90 3.58
N VAL A 173 -8.54 -18.26 2.90
CA VAL A 173 -8.46 -16.85 2.50
C VAL A 173 -9.15 -15.95 3.51
N LYS A 174 -8.47 -14.95 4.01
CA LYS A 174 -9.01 -13.87 4.86
C LYS A 174 -8.62 -12.51 4.31
N VAL A 175 -9.45 -11.51 4.56
CA VAL A 175 -9.15 -10.11 4.23
C VAL A 175 -8.98 -9.32 5.51
N VAL A 176 -7.77 -8.78 5.71
CA VAL A 176 -7.44 -7.89 6.82
C VAL A 176 -6.64 -6.73 6.25
N PRO A 177 -7.18 -5.51 6.20
CA PRO A 177 -6.49 -4.34 5.65
C PRO A 177 -5.18 -4.06 6.38
N PHE A 178 -4.20 -3.52 5.68
CA PHE A 178 -3.01 -2.94 6.31
C PHE A 178 -3.36 -1.65 7.06
N GLY A 179 -2.53 -1.26 8.00
CA GLY A 179 -2.61 0.00 8.70
C GLY A 179 -1.77 1.10 8.04
N ALA A 180 -1.89 2.32 8.52
CA ALA A 180 -1.07 3.46 8.12
C ALA A 180 0.41 3.25 8.47
N ASN A 181 1.32 3.54 7.52
CA ASN A 181 2.76 3.35 7.70
C ASN A 181 3.43 4.61 8.27
N PHE A 182 2.91 5.08 9.37
CA PHE A 182 3.55 6.07 10.25
C PHE A 182 2.89 6.04 11.63
N GLU A 183 3.55 6.66 12.61
CA GLU A 183 3.01 6.76 13.96
C GLU A 183 2.07 7.96 14.06
N CYS A 184 0.83 7.70 14.42
CA CYS A 184 -0.15 8.72 14.67
C CYS A 184 -0.81 8.49 16.03
N SER A 185 -0.73 9.47 16.90
CA SER A 185 -1.34 9.48 18.23
C SER A 185 -2.55 10.42 18.30
N HIS A 186 -3.09 10.86 17.14
CA HIS A 186 -4.25 11.74 17.13
C HIS A 186 -5.45 11.08 17.81
N THR A 187 -6.11 11.86 18.64
CA THR A 187 -7.41 11.56 19.24
C THR A 187 -8.51 12.24 18.41
N LEU A 188 -9.76 11.91 18.69
CA LEU A 188 -10.90 12.60 18.09
C LEU A 188 -10.89 14.11 18.42
N PHE A 189 -10.39 14.48 19.61
CA PHE A 189 -10.23 15.89 19.99
C PHE A 189 -9.22 16.61 19.11
N ASP A 190 -8.08 15.97 18.83
CA ASP A 190 -7.06 16.55 17.95
C ASP A 190 -7.59 16.75 16.53
N VAL A 191 -8.30 15.76 15.97
CA VAL A 191 -8.89 15.88 14.63
C VAL A 191 -9.93 17.00 14.57
N ARG A 192 -10.77 17.16 15.60
CA ARG A 192 -11.70 18.29 15.70
C ARG A 192 -10.97 19.64 15.75
N ALA A 193 -9.81 19.71 16.41
CA ALA A 193 -8.98 20.92 16.42
C ALA A 193 -8.38 21.20 15.01
N LEU A 194 -7.93 20.15 14.30
CA LEU A 194 -7.45 20.29 12.91
C LEU A 194 -8.53 20.82 11.97
N LEU A 195 -9.77 20.32 12.10
CA LEU A 195 -10.91 20.79 11.27
C LEU A 195 -11.19 22.28 11.44
N ARG A 196 -11.05 22.82 12.66
CA ARG A 196 -11.21 24.26 12.92
C ARG A 196 -10.14 25.13 12.25
N LEU A 197 -8.99 24.55 11.90
CA LEU A 197 -7.91 25.25 11.18
C LEU A 197 -8.09 25.23 9.66
N ARG A 198 -8.91 24.31 9.14
CA ARG A 198 -9.21 24.20 7.70
C ARG A 198 -10.27 25.26 7.34
N SER A 199 -9.95 26.10 6.36
CA SER A 199 -10.84 27.21 5.98
C SER A 199 -11.85 26.78 4.91
N PRO A 200 -13.16 26.96 5.09
CA PRO A 200 -14.13 26.67 4.05
C PRO A 200 -14.02 27.55 2.80
N LYS A 201 -13.24 28.64 2.87
CA LYS A 201 -13.06 29.60 1.77
C LYS A 201 -11.97 29.20 0.77
N LEU A 202 -11.13 28.23 1.09
CA LEU A 202 -10.02 27.80 0.26
C LEU A 202 -10.00 26.27 0.22
N VAL A 203 -10.16 25.67 -0.95
CA VAL A 203 -9.98 24.23 -1.16
C VAL A 203 -8.48 23.91 -1.15
N LYS A 204 -8.01 23.15 -0.17
CA LYS A 204 -6.64 22.61 -0.17
C LYS A 204 -6.66 21.14 -0.53
N LEU A 205 -6.02 20.78 -1.65
CA LEU A 205 -5.87 19.40 -2.12
C LEU A 205 -4.44 18.94 -1.86
N LEU A 206 -4.27 17.72 -1.38
CA LEU A 206 -2.96 17.09 -1.23
C LEU A 206 -2.84 15.91 -2.20
N PHE A 207 -1.84 15.93 -3.06
CA PHE A 207 -1.47 14.79 -3.89
C PHE A 207 -0.20 14.14 -3.32
N LEU A 208 -0.23 12.80 -3.14
CA LEU A 208 0.92 12.02 -2.71
C LEU A 208 1.15 10.85 -3.69
N GLY A 209 2.14 10.97 -4.58
CA GLY A 209 2.42 9.94 -5.57
C GLY A 209 3.79 10.05 -6.23
N LYS A 210 4.43 8.91 -6.51
CA LYS A 210 5.76 8.86 -7.16
C LYS A 210 5.71 8.74 -8.68
N GLU A 211 4.55 8.43 -9.25
CA GLU A 211 4.37 8.18 -10.68
C GLU A 211 3.21 9.04 -11.19
N TRP A 212 3.51 10.00 -12.03
CA TRP A 212 2.57 10.99 -12.54
C TRP A 212 1.32 10.35 -13.17
N GLN A 213 1.53 9.52 -14.20
CA GLN A 213 0.44 8.95 -14.97
C GLN A 213 -0.37 7.93 -14.17
N ARG A 214 0.32 7.00 -13.50
CA ARG A 214 -0.35 5.94 -12.73
C ARG A 214 -1.14 6.50 -11.55
N LYS A 215 -0.66 7.58 -10.92
CA LYS A 215 -1.31 8.21 -9.76
C LYS A 215 -2.32 9.31 -10.12
N GLY A 216 -2.49 9.62 -11.41
CA GLY A 216 -3.48 10.57 -11.89
C GLY A 216 -3.10 12.04 -11.65
N GLY A 217 -1.81 12.38 -11.68
CA GLY A 217 -1.36 13.76 -11.53
C GLY A 217 -1.97 14.72 -12.56
N ASP A 218 -2.20 14.25 -13.78
CA ASP A 218 -2.88 14.99 -14.83
C ASP A 218 -4.35 15.30 -14.52
N ILE A 219 -5.05 14.40 -13.82
CA ILE A 219 -6.43 14.61 -13.37
C ILE A 219 -6.45 15.68 -12.28
N VAL A 220 -5.51 15.61 -11.32
CA VAL A 220 -5.40 16.61 -10.24
C VAL A 220 -5.21 18.02 -10.80
N PHE A 221 -4.35 18.18 -11.81
CA PHE A 221 -4.12 19.47 -12.46
C PHE A 221 -5.38 20.00 -13.16
N LYS A 222 -6.08 19.14 -13.90
CA LYS A 222 -7.33 19.51 -14.60
C LYS A 222 -8.43 19.92 -13.62
N VAL A 223 -8.61 19.19 -12.51
CA VAL A 223 -9.62 19.51 -11.50
C VAL A 223 -9.27 20.82 -10.78
N ALA A 224 -7.98 21.03 -10.44
CA ALA A 224 -7.55 22.28 -9.84
C ALA A 224 -7.77 23.48 -10.78
N GLU A 225 -7.49 23.33 -12.07
CA GLU A 225 -7.75 24.35 -13.09
C GLU A 225 -9.25 24.66 -13.21
N ALA A 226 -10.10 23.64 -13.22
CA ALA A 226 -11.55 23.82 -13.32
C ALA A 226 -12.12 24.53 -12.10
N LEU A 227 -11.72 24.15 -10.88
CA LEU A 227 -12.08 24.85 -9.64
C LEU A 227 -11.65 26.33 -9.67
N HIS A 228 -10.41 26.59 -10.10
CA HIS A 228 -9.90 27.95 -10.21
C HIS A 228 -10.70 28.79 -11.22
N LYS A 229 -11.00 28.25 -12.40
CA LYS A 229 -11.80 28.91 -13.43
C LYS A 229 -13.24 29.18 -12.99
N ALA A 230 -13.80 28.32 -12.13
CA ALA A 230 -15.10 28.50 -11.51
C ALA A 230 -15.11 29.56 -10.39
N GLY A 231 -13.98 30.21 -10.12
CA GLY A 231 -13.83 31.24 -9.07
C GLY A 231 -13.68 30.66 -7.67
N GLN A 232 -13.53 29.35 -7.50
CA GLN A 232 -13.25 28.71 -6.23
C GLN A 232 -11.76 28.84 -5.89
N PRO A 233 -11.37 29.52 -4.78
CA PRO A 233 -9.99 29.52 -4.35
C PRO A 233 -9.49 28.10 -4.08
N VAL A 234 -8.41 27.72 -4.74
CA VAL A 234 -7.83 26.37 -4.64
C VAL A 234 -6.32 26.46 -4.44
N CYS A 235 -5.77 25.54 -3.68
CA CYS A 235 -4.34 25.32 -3.54
C CYS A 235 -4.08 23.81 -3.57
N VAL A 236 -3.10 23.38 -4.36
CA VAL A 236 -2.69 21.98 -4.44
C VAL A 236 -1.27 21.83 -3.93
N ASP A 237 -1.07 21.04 -2.90
CA ASP A 237 0.26 20.57 -2.49
C ASP A 237 0.56 19.24 -3.18
N PHE A 238 1.50 19.25 -4.13
CA PHE A 238 1.83 18.13 -5.00
C PHE A 238 3.18 17.53 -4.57
N VAL A 239 3.15 16.30 -4.03
CA VAL A 239 4.30 15.65 -3.41
C VAL A 239 4.61 14.31 -4.08
N GLY A 240 5.88 14.04 -4.31
CA GLY A 240 6.42 12.78 -4.80
C GLY A 240 7.04 12.90 -6.19
N CYS A 241 6.26 12.82 -7.26
CA CYS A 241 6.74 13.08 -8.61
C CYS A 241 6.67 14.57 -8.97
N MET A 242 7.41 14.95 -9.99
CA MET A 242 7.26 16.25 -10.66
C MET A 242 6.38 16.10 -11.90
N PRO A 243 5.69 17.18 -12.33
CA PRO A 243 5.01 17.18 -13.63
C PRO A 243 5.98 16.86 -14.77
N PRO A 244 5.52 16.21 -15.85
CA PRO A 244 6.35 15.97 -17.04
C PRO A 244 6.84 17.25 -17.66
N GLN A 245 7.93 17.16 -18.42
CA GLN A 245 8.45 18.30 -19.19
C GLN A 245 7.38 18.84 -20.14
N GLY A 246 7.23 20.17 -20.20
CA GLY A 246 6.23 20.86 -21.00
C GLY A 246 4.87 21.08 -20.31
N VAL A 247 4.65 20.53 -19.11
CA VAL A 247 3.46 20.85 -18.31
C VAL A 247 3.71 22.16 -17.54
N THR A 248 2.89 23.18 -17.81
CA THR A 248 2.91 24.43 -17.05
C THR A 248 2.33 24.20 -15.65
N VAL A 249 3.05 24.68 -14.62
CA VAL A 249 2.59 24.63 -13.23
C VAL A 249 1.98 25.97 -12.86
N PRO A 250 0.66 26.05 -12.59
CA PRO A 250 0.02 27.30 -12.15
C PRO A 250 0.43 27.68 -10.72
N ASP A 251 0.27 28.96 -10.36
CA ASP A 251 0.66 29.50 -9.05
C ASP A 251 -0.08 28.90 -7.86
N TYR A 252 -1.26 28.33 -8.09
CA TYR A 252 -2.05 27.62 -7.08
C TYR A 252 -1.63 26.15 -6.89
N ILE A 253 -0.58 25.66 -7.56
CA ILE A 253 -0.01 24.32 -7.40
C ILE A 253 1.42 24.38 -6.89
N ASN A 254 1.67 23.88 -5.70
CA ASN A 254 2.97 23.81 -5.06
C ASN A 254 3.61 22.43 -5.28
N CYS A 255 4.57 22.32 -6.18
CA CYS A 255 5.30 21.08 -6.42
C CYS A 255 6.49 20.95 -5.46
N HIS A 256 6.37 20.03 -4.47
CA HIS A 256 7.40 19.84 -3.43
C HIS A 256 8.47 18.80 -3.80
N GLY A 257 8.28 18.04 -4.90
CA GLY A 257 9.14 16.90 -5.20
C GLY A 257 9.00 15.79 -4.16
N PHE A 258 10.00 14.90 -4.07
CA PHE A 258 9.98 13.79 -3.15
C PHE A 258 10.30 14.23 -1.71
N ILE A 259 9.38 13.96 -0.79
CA ILE A 259 9.57 14.16 0.65
C ILE A 259 9.64 12.79 1.32
N SER A 260 10.72 12.53 2.08
CA SER A 260 10.92 11.26 2.79
C SER A 260 10.26 11.29 4.16
N LYS A 261 9.35 10.36 4.43
CA LYS A 261 8.78 10.17 5.78
C LYS A 261 9.74 9.49 6.78
N HIS A 262 10.91 9.04 6.31
CA HIS A 262 11.96 8.44 7.16
C HIS A 262 12.97 9.47 7.66
N ASP A 263 12.87 10.70 7.21
CA ASP A 263 13.60 11.84 7.69
C ASP A 263 12.69 12.70 8.59
N PRO A 264 13.14 13.12 9.79
CA PRO A 264 12.30 13.91 10.71
C PRO A 264 11.73 15.19 10.11
N ILE A 265 12.51 15.90 9.28
CA ILE A 265 12.06 17.13 8.61
C ILE A 265 10.97 16.79 7.59
N GLY A 266 11.21 15.76 6.78
CA GLY A 266 10.24 15.29 5.78
C GLY A 266 8.95 14.78 6.42
N LEU A 267 9.04 14.02 7.52
CA LEU A 267 7.88 13.56 8.28
C LEU A 267 7.06 14.73 8.85
N THR A 268 7.73 15.73 9.41
CA THR A 268 7.09 16.95 9.92
C THR A 268 6.36 17.68 8.81
N LYS A 269 7.01 17.84 7.64
CA LYS A 269 6.41 18.51 6.47
C LYS A 269 5.20 17.75 5.94
N LEU A 270 5.29 16.42 5.77
CA LEU A 270 4.16 15.59 5.34
C LEU A 270 2.99 15.67 6.33
N SER A 271 3.29 15.60 7.63
CA SER A 271 2.28 15.73 8.68
C SER A 271 1.59 17.11 8.62
N GLN A 272 2.34 18.19 8.39
CA GLN A 272 1.78 19.53 8.21
C GLN A 272 0.83 19.57 7.00
N LEU A 273 1.26 19.06 5.85
CA LEU A 273 0.44 19.04 4.63
C LEU A 273 -0.87 18.26 4.83
N MET A 274 -0.82 17.10 5.51
CA MET A 274 -2.01 16.30 5.83
C MET A 274 -2.96 17.02 6.81
N ARG A 275 -2.43 17.79 7.76
CA ARG A 275 -3.25 18.58 8.71
C ARG A 275 -4.01 19.72 8.02
N GLU A 276 -3.36 20.36 7.06
CA GLU A 276 -3.89 21.54 6.40
C GLU A 276 -4.84 21.24 5.23
N ALA A 277 -4.67 20.09 4.57
CA ALA A 277 -5.45 19.71 3.41
C ALA A 277 -6.92 19.39 3.76
N HIS A 278 -7.85 19.65 2.83
CA HIS A 278 -9.23 19.21 2.90
C HIS A 278 -9.42 17.80 2.37
N PHE A 279 -8.68 17.44 1.33
CA PHE A 279 -8.76 16.11 0.71
C PHE A 279 -7.37 15.61 0.34
N LEU A 280 -7.12 14.32 0.58
CA LEU A 280 -6.11 13.61 -0.17
C LEU A 280 -6.69 13.26 -1.54
N PHE A 281 -6.11 13.80 -2.61
CA PHE A 281 -6.61 13.60 -3.96
C PHE A 281 -5.59 12.83 -4.79
N VAL A 282 -5.80 11.50 -4.94
CA VAL A 282 -4.93 10.60 -5.69
C VAL A 282 -5.80 9.70 -6.58
N PRO A 283 -6.25 10.17 -7.75
CA PRO A 283 -7.11 9.42 -8.68
C PRO A 283 -6.29 8.39 -9.46
N SER A 284 -5.84 7.35 -8.76
CA SER A 284 -4.93 6.33 -9.27
C SER A 284 -5.57 5.50 -10.39
N ARG A 285 -4.81 5.23 -11.45
CA ARG A 285 -5.20 4.30 -12.53
C ARG A 285 -4.89 2.84 -12.19
N ALA A 286 -3.93 2.61 -11.29
CA ALA A 286 -3.60 1.29 -10.77
C ALA A 286 -3.01 1.40 -9.36
N GLU A 287 -3.47 0.56 -8.42
CA GLU A 287 -3.03 0.54 -7.03
C GLU A 287 -3.23 -0.85 -6.40
N ALA A 288 -2.17 -1.45 -5.87
CA ALA A 288 -2.28 -2.74 -5.20
C ALA A 288 -3.09 -2.65 -3.89
N PHE A 289 -2.75 -1.69 -3.03
CA PHE A 289 -3.49 -1.41 -1.80
C PHE A 289 -3.77 0.09 -1.63
N GLY A 290 -2.73 0.94 -1.56
CA GLY A 290 -2.91 2.36 -1.36
C GLY A 290 -2.75 2.80 0.11
N ILE A 291 -1.62 2.45 0.71
CA ILE A 291 -1.31 2.75 2.12
C ILE A 291 -1.51 4.23 2.48
N VAL A 292 -1.29 5.14 1.53
CA VAL A 292 -1.43 6.59 1.70
C VAL A 292 -2.85 7.02 2.11
N PHE A 293 -3.86 6.26 1.72
CA PHE A 293 -5.25 6.52 2.10
C PHE A 293 -5.49 6.21 3.59
N CYS A 294 -4.86 5.15 4.11
CA CYS A 294 -4.88 4.86 5.55
C CYS A 294 -4.15 5.98 6.33
N GLU A 295 -3.02 6.45 5.80
CA GLU A 295 -2.23 7.55 6.36
C GLU A 295 -3.04 8.85 6.41
N ALA A 296 -3.77 9.20 5.36
CA ALA A 296 -4.64 10.37 5.31
C ALA A 296 -5.80 10.30 6.32
N ASN A 297 -6.46 9.15 6.40
CA ASN A 297 -7.58 8.96 7.32
C ASN A 297 -7.16 9.13 8.80
N ALA A 298 -5.90 8.89 9.15
CA ALA A 298 -5.37 9.15 10.48
C ALA A 298 -5.35 10.65 10.88
N PHE A 299 -5.47 11.55 9.90
CA PHE A 299 -5.63 12.99 10.12
C PHE A 299 -7.08 13.47 9.93
N GLY A 300 -8.05 12.56 9.84
CA GLY A 300 -9.39 12.92 9.42
C GLY A 300 -9.37 13.63 8.06
N LEU A 301 -8.57 13.11 7.12
CA LEU A 301 -8.45 13.64 5.77
C LEU A 301 -9.18 12.70 4.81
N PRO A 302 -10.39 13.09 4.31
CA PRO A 302 -11.13 12.29 3.34
C PRO A 302 -10.34 12.16 2.03
N CYS A 303 -10.55 11.04 1.33
CA CYS A 303 -9.78 10.69 0.15
C CYS A 303 -10.64 10.72 -1.12
N LEU A 304 -10.15 11.40 -2.17
CA LEU A 304 -10.72 11.38 -3.51
C LEU A 304 -9.83 10.52 -4.41
N THR A 305 -10.40 9.49 -5.02
CA THR A 305 -9.62 8.46 -5.72
C THR A 305 -10.44 7.75 -6.81
N SER A 306 -9.91 6.64 -7.34
CA SER A 306 -10.61 5.79 -8.32
C SER A 306 -10.82 4.37 -7.77
N PRO A 307 -11.85 3.61 -8.22
CA PRO A 307 -12.17 2.27 -7.69
C PRO A 307 -11.27 1.17 -8.28
N VAL A 308 -9.95 1.33 -8.21
CA VAL A 308 -8.99 0.38 -8.80
C VAL A 308 -8.26 -0.44 -7.73
N GLY A 309 -7.99 -1.71 -8.03
CA GLY A 309 -7.23 -2.61 -7.18
C GLY A 309 -7.78 -2.71 -5.75
N GLY A 310 -6.90 -2.56 -4.77
CA GLY A 310 -7.24 -2.66 -3.35
C GLY A 310 -7.94 -1.44 -2.75
N ILE A 311 -8.06 -0.34 -3.49
CA ILE A 311 -8.65 0.93 -2.98
C ILE A 311 -10.08 0.73 -2.46
N GLY A 312 -10.89 -0.12 -3.12
CA GLY A 312 -12.27 -0.38 -2.72
C GLY A 312 -12.44 -0.95 -1.30
N THR A 313 -11.40 -1.63 -0.79
CA THR A 313 -11.38 -2.12 0.59
C THR A 313 -11.08 -1.00 1.58
N ILE A 314 -10.34 0.03 1.18
CA ILE A 314 -9.95 1.15 2.06
C ILE A 314 -11.03 2.24 2.03
N ILE A 315 -11.38 2.72 0.83
CA ILE A 315 -12.27 3.86 0.65
C ILE A 315 -13.69 3.39 0.43
N LYS A 316 -14.58 3.89 1.27
CA LYS A 316 -16.03 3.73 1.20
C LYS A 316 -16.64 5.09 0.90
N ASP A 317 -17.46 5.15 -0.16
CA ASP A 317 -18.05 6.40 -0.62
C ASP A 317 -18.92 7.04 0.47
N ASP A 318 -18.77 8.34 0.63
CA ASP A 318 -19.43 9.19 1.65
C ASP A 318 -19.19 8.75 3.13
N ILE A 319 -18.22 7.85 3.36
CA ILE A 319 -17.78 7.43 4.70
C ILE A 319 -16.40 7.96 5.03
N ASN A 320 -15.41 7.72 4.15
CA ASN A 320 -14.05 8.22 4.35
C ASN A 320 -13.43 8.81 3.07
N GLY A 321 -14.25 9.09 2.08
CA GLY A 321 -13.86 9.66 0.81
C GLY A 321 -14.89 9.38 -0.27
N MET A 322 -14.45 9.51 -1.54
CA MET A 322 -15.24 9.21 -2.73
C MET A 322 -14.37 8.58 -3.80
N LYS A 323 -14.89 7.57 -4.47
CA LYS A 323 -14.29 6.94 -5.64
C LYS A 323 -15.00 7.38 -6.91
N PHE A 324 -14.23 7.91 -7.84
CA PHE A 324 -14.72 8.30 -9.16
C PHE A 324 -14.31 7.27 -10.20
N ALA A 325 -15.19 6.90 -11.10
CA ALA A 325 -14.88 5.99 -12.19
C ALA A 325 -13.69 6.52 -13.01
N LEU A 326 -12.93 5.61 -13.66
CA LEU A 326 -11.73 6.03 -14.42
C LEU A 326 -12.04 6.97 -15.61
N ASP A 327 -13.26 6.92 -16.11
CA ASP A 327 -13.81 7.75 -17.18
C ASP A 327 -14.67 8.93 -16.69
N SER A 328 -14.71 9.17 -15.37
CA SER A 328 -15.38 10.35 -14.81
C SER A 328 -14.78 11.62 -15.36
N ASP A 329 -15.65 12.56 -15.72
CA ASP A 329 -15.26 13.89 -16.16
C ASP A 329 -14.74 14.75 -14.98
N VAL A 330 -14.14 15.87 -15.31
CA VAL A 330 -13.58 16.82 -14.34
C VAL A 330 -14.69 17.44 -13.49
N ASP A 331 -15.86 17.66 -14.08
CA ASP A 331 -16.99 18.32 -13.41
C ASP A 331 -17.52 17.46 -12.25
N SER A 332 -17.54 16.14 -12.39
CA SER A 332 -17.93 15.22 -11.32
C SER A 332 -17.08 15.40 -10.04
N TYR A 333 -15.77 15.61 -10.20
CA TYR A 333 -14.89 15.89 -9.05
C TYR A 333 -15.14 17.28 -8.48
N CYS A 334 -15.32 18.29 -9.34
CA CYS A 334 -15.57 19.66 -8.93
C CYS A 334 -16.90 19.77 -8.17
N ASP A 335 -17.97 19.18 -8.66
CA ASP A 335 -19.30 19.20 -8.03
C ASP A 335 -19.27 18.56 -6.64
N TYR A 336 -18.62 17.43 -6.48
CA TYR A 336 -18.46 16.77 -5.18
C TYR A 336 -17.68 17.66 -4.19
N ILE A 337 -16.53 18.19 -4.61
CA ILE A 337 -15.69 19.06 -3.78
C ILE A 337 -16.47 20.31 -3.40
N MET A 338 -17.07 21.02 -4.36
CA MET A 338 -17.81 22.25 -4.11
C MET A 338 -19.04 22.02 -3.25
N GLY A 339 -19.77 20.91 -3.47
CA GLY A 339 -20.92 20.53 -2.64
C GLY A 339 -20.55 20.35 -1.16
N LEU A 340 -19.40 19.76 -0.87
CA LEU A 340 -18.89 19.64 0.51
C LEU A 340 -18.41 21.00 1.07
N MET A 341 -17.78 21.84 0.25
CA MET A 341 -17.32 23.16 0.71
C MET A 341 -18.48 24.11 0.95
N GLN A 342 -19.57 24.03 0.20
CA GLN A 342 -20.81 24.79 0.41
C GLN A 342 -21.58 24.30 1.64
N ASN A 343 -21.54 22.99 1.93
CA ASN A 343 -22.10 22.38 3.14
C ASN A 343 -20.96 21.89 4.03
N TYR A 344 -20.28 22.83 4.69
CA TYR A 344 -19.04 22.51 5.41
C TYR A 344 -19.26 21.58 6.61
N SER A 345 -20.47 21.57 7.22
CA SER A 345 -20.79 20.59 8.28
C SER A 345 -20.78 19.17 7.76
N ARG A 346 -21.24 18.90 6.52
CA ARG A 346 -21.13 17.59 5.89
C ARG A 346 -19.67 17.21 5.62
N TYR A 347 -18.81 18.17 5.24
CA TYR A 347 -17.37 17.94 5.11
C TYR A 347 -16.75 17.54 6.47
N GLU A 348 -17.10 18.25 7.57
CA GLU A 348 -16.60 17.92 8.91
C GLU A 348 -17.05 16.52 9.35
N GLU A 349 -18.31 16.15 9.11
CA GLU A 349 -18.82 14.80 9.37
C GLU A 349 -18.05 13.74 8.59
N LEU A 350 -17.80 13.95 7.30
CA LEU A 350 -17.00 13.06 6.46
C LEU A 350 -15.56 12.90 6.99
N ALA A 351 -14.95 14.00 7.42
CA ALA A 351 -13.61 14.01 7.97
C ALA A 351 -13.52 13.25 9.31
N LEU A 352 -14.49 13.43 10.19
CA LEU A 352 -14.58 12.68 11.46
C LEU A 352 -14.84 11.19 11.20
N SER A 353 -15.65 10.86 10.21
CA SER A 353 -15.90 9.50 9.78
C SER A 353 -14.65 8.85 9.18
N ALA A 354 -13.86 9.59 8.39
CA ALA A 354 -12.57 9.12 7.89
C ALA A 354 -11.61 8.76 9.03
N PHE A 355 -11.56 9.58 10.07
CA PHE A 355 -10.75 9.26 11.25
C PHE A 355 -11.27 8.04 12.01
N ASN A 356 -12.59 7.86 12.11
CA ASN A 356 -13.20 6.68 12.70
C ASN A 356 -12.82 5.39 11.91
N GLU A 357 -12.81 5.43 10.58
CA GLU A 357 -12.34 4.32 9.74
C GLU A 357 -10.86 3.98 10.00
N TYR A 358 -10.01 5.01 10.23
CA TYR A 358 -8.64 4.78 10.68
C TYR A 358 -8.60 4.08 12.04
N GLN A 359 -9.32 4.60 13.03
CA GLN A 359 -9.28 4.06 14.40
C GLN A 359 -9.79 2.61 14.48
N THR A 360 -10.81 2.27 13.70
CA THR A 360 -11.50 0.98 13.82
C THR A 360 -10.94 -0.13 12.92
N ARG A 361 -10.27 0.21 11.81
CA ARG A 361 -9.80 -0.82 10.86
C ARG A 361 -8.56 -0.49 10.02
N LEU A 362 -8.15 0.78 9.87
CA LEU A 362 -7.05 1.16 8.97
C LEU A 362 -5.76 1.51 9.72
N ASN A 363 -5.54 0.91 10.86
CA ASN A 363 -4.35 1.04 11.68
C ASN A 363 -3.75 -0.33 12.03
N TRP A 364 -2.45 -0.36 12.25
CA TRP A 364 -1.73 -1.61 12.52
C TRP A 364 -2.12 -2.26 13.85
N GLN A 365 -2.52 -1.50 14.86
CA GLN A 365 -2.98 -2.05 16.14
C GLN A 365 -4.21 -2.94 15.92
N THR A 366 -5.22 -2.44 15.23
CA THR A 366 -6.44 -3.22 14.93
C THR A 366 -6.15 -4.40 14.01
N SER A 367 -5.43 -4.16 12.91
CA SER A 367 -5.16 -5.19 11.90
C SER A 367 -4.33 -6.35 12.45
N THR A 368 -3.27 -6.06 13.22
CA THR A 368 -2.43 -7.12 13.83
C THR A 368 -3.13 -7.83 14.97
N GLY A 369 -4.05 -7.17 15.69
CA GLY A 369 -4.91 -7.81 16.68
C GLY A 369 -5.79 -8.91 16.05
N VAL A 370 -6.44 -8.60 14.92
CA VAL A 370 -7.24 -9.57 14.16
C VAL A 370 -6.37 -10.72 13.66
N VAL A 371 -5.22 -10.43 13.05
CA VAL A 371 -4.34 -11.47 12.52
C VAL A 371 -3.76 -12.33 13.64
N LYS A 372 -3.44 -11.77 14.81
CA LYS A 372 -3.00 -12.53 15.99
C LYS A 372 -4.06 -13.57 16.42
N GLN A 373 -5.35 -13.18 16.40
CA GLN A 373 -6.44 -14.10 16.72
C GLN A 373 -6.53 -15.22 15.69
N LEU A 374 -6.50 -14.90 14.39
CA LEU A 374 -6.52 -15.89 13.32
C LEU A 374 -5.34 -16.87 13.39
N ILE A 375 -4.17 -16.43 13.82
CA ILE A 375 -2.99 -17.31 14.00
C ILE A 375 -3.18 -18.19 15.25
N ALA A 376 -3.82 -17.70 16.29
CA ALA A 376 -4.06 -18.49 17.52
C ALA A 376 -5.06 -19.64 17.30
N GLU A 377 -5.85 -19.60 16.23
CA GLU A 377 -6.84 -20.62 15.86
C GLU A 377 -6.25 -21.73 14.95
N LEU A 378 -4.98 -21.62 14.50
CA LEU A 378 -4.31 -22.60 13.64
C LEU A 378 -3.79 -23.80 14.44
#